data_078268e2dcb9e26007cc630fc4ab4591
#
_entry.id   078268e2dcb9e26007cc630fc4ab4591
#
_cell.length_a   1.000
_cell.length_b   1.000
_cell.length_c   1.000
_cell.angle_alpha   90.00
_cell.angle_beta   90.00
_cell.angle_gamma   90.00
#
_symmetry.space_group_name_H-M   'P 1'
#
loop_
_entity.id
_entity.type
_entity.pdbx_description
1 polymer ?
#
loop_
_entity_poly.entity_id
_entity_poly.type
_entity_poly.pdbx_seq_one_letter_code
_entity_poly.pdbx_strand_id
1 'polypeptide(L)'
;DGTSSETISSVEGARYTLDFEALEREAADPKCKLFILCNPMNPVGSVLTKAELDRIAEICNANNVKLCSDEIHCDLILEEGKQHIPAGRESNLAENSVTLMAASKTFNIAGLGTSFAIIPNRQLRQAFTNAAAGIVPWVTVLGLAATKAAFTQCDEWHQQQLTYLRENRDMVFNTVNNIDGLKMLKADATFLAWVDASGLGVENVQQWAEEKGVGPSPGIDFHKADHFRINFGCSKAMLQDILQRLAS
;
A
#
# COMPACT_ATOMS: atom_id res chain seq x y z
N ASP A 1 1.42 6.80 23.40
CA ASP A 1 1.16 5.38 23.11
C ASP A 1 0.10 5.28 22.05
N GLY A 2 0.54 5.33 20.79
CA GLY A 2 -0.33 5.21 19.63
C GLY A 2 -0.48 3.75 19.24
N THR A 3 -1.28 2.99 19.95
CA THR A 3 -1.54 1.60 19.65
C THR A 3 -3.03 1.35 19.50
N SER A 4 -3.65 1.90 18.47
CA SER A 4 -4.77 1.19 17.89
C SER A 4 -4.30 0.67 16.53
N SER A 5 -3.72 -0.48 16.52
CA SER A 5 -3.33 -1.21 15.33
C SER A 5 -4.43 -2.20 14.91
N GLU A 6 -5.68 -1.89 15.17
CA GLU A 6 -6.75 -2.65 14.54
C GLU A 6 -6.70 -2.39 13.05
N THR A 7 -6.57 -3.44 12.27
CA THR A 7 -6.65 -3.36 10.82
C THR A 7 -8.04 -2.91 10.45
N ILE A 8 -8.18 -1.62 10.17
CA ILE A 8 -9.44 -1.01 9.75
C ILE A 8 -9.70 -1.40 8.29
N SER A 9 -9.92 -2.68 8.06
CA SER A 9 -10.22 -3.18 6.72
C SER A 9 -11.32 -4.23 6.77
N SER A 10 -12.22 -4.18 5.81
CA SER A 10 -13.26 -5.16 5.57
C SER A 10 -13.19 -5.65 4.13
N VAL A 11 -13.89 -6.75 3.82
CA VAL A 11 -14.06 -7.23 2.45
C VAL A 11 -15.46 -6.82 1.98
N GLU A 12 -15.51 -6.07 0.90
CA GLU A 12 -16.74 -5.70 0.24
C GLU A 12 -16.71 -6.18 -1.21
N GLY A 13 -17.63 -7.08 -1.55
CA GLY A 13 -17.65 -7.70 -2.87
C GLY A 13 -16.34 -8.45 -3.17
N ALA A 14 -15.62 -8.03 -4.21
CA ALA A 14 -14.38 -8.65 -4.66
C ALA A 14 -13.12 -7.87 -4.27
N ARG A 15 -13.17 -6.95 -3.31
CA ARG A 15 -12.02 -6.13 -2.88
C ARG A 15 -12.03 -5.85 -1.38
N TYR A 16 -10.87 -5.48 -0.85
CA TYR A 16 -10.77 -4.91 0.49
C TYR A 16 -11.12 -3.42 0.46
N THR A 17 -11.74 -2.95 1.55
CA THR A 17 -12.05 -1.53 1.80
C THR A 17 -11.81 -1.20 3.27
N LEU A 18 -12.00 0.06 3.67
CA LEU A 18 -11.91 0.47 5.06
C LEU A 18 -13.18 0.08 5.84
N ASP A 19 -13.01 -0.30 7.09
CA ASP A 19 -14.10 -0.36 8.06
C ASP A 19 -14.41 1.07 8.54
N PHE A 20 -15.39 1.70 7.92
CA PHE A 20 -15.75 3.09 8.22
C PHE A 20 -16.38 3.25 9.60
N GLU A 21 -17.06 2.23 10.12
CA GLU A 21 -17.63 2.28 11.48
C GLU A 21 -16.50 2.28 12.53
N ALA A 22 -15.47 1.45 12.32
CA ALA A 22 -14.28 1.47 13.16
C ALA A 22 -13.55 2.81 13.04
N LEU A 23 -13.38 3.35 11.83
CA LEU A 23 -12.73 4.64 11.63
C LEU A 23 -13.47 5.79 12.34
N GLU A 24 -14.80 5.81 12.27
CA GLU A 24 -15.62 6.81 12.98
C GLU A 24 -15.45 6.72 14.50
N ARG A 25 -15.53 5.51 15.03
CA ARG A 25 -15.36 5.24 16.46
C ARG A 25 -13.99 5.69 16.95
N GLU A 26 -12.92 5.30 16.26
CA GLU A 26 -11.55 5.64 16.64
C GLU A 26 -11.26 7.15 16.47
N ALA A 27 -11.76 7.76 15.40
CA ALA A 27 -11.58 9.20 15.16
C ALA A 27 -12.30 10.06 16.22
N ALA A 28 -13.38 9.56 16.81
CA ALA A 28 -14.13 10.26 17.86
C ALA A 28 -13.39 10.31 19.21
N ASP A 29 -12.36 9.47 19.44
CA ASP A 29 -11.52 9.56 20.64
C ASP A 29 -10.76 10.90 20.65
N PRO A 30 -10.90 11.75 21.69
CA PRO A 30 -10.17 13.01 21.77
C PRO A 30 -8.65 12.88 21.72
N LYS A 31 -8.09 11.70 21.94
CA LYS A 31 -6.66 11.39 21.83
C LYS A 31 -6.26 11.13 20.37
N CYS A 32 -7.18 10.77 19.48
CA CYS A 32 -6.90 10.58 18.07
C CYS A 32 -6.60 11.94 17.42
N LYS A 33 -5.39 12.11 16.90
CA LYS A 33 -4.92 13.37 16.27
C LYS A 33 -4.49 13.17 14.84
N LEU A 34 -4.20 11.94 14.46
CA LEU A 34 -3.63 11.59 13.17
C LEU A 34 -4.23 10.26 12.70
N PHE A 35 -4.68 10.23 11.46
CA PHE A 35 -4.99 9.01 10.73
C PHE A 35 -3.93 8.82 9.63
N ILE A 36 -3.27 7.67 9.61
CA ILE A 36 -2.31 7.28 8.57
C ILE A 36 -3.03 6.37 7.60
N LEU A 37 -3.21 6.85 6.39
CA LEU A 37 -3.85 6.12 5.28
C LEU A 37 -2.77 5.63 4.32
N CYS A 38 -2.84 4.36 3.91
CA CYS A 38 -2.08 3.83 2.79
C CYS A 38 -3.00 3.66 1.58
N ASN A 39 -2.79 4.42 0.49
CA ASN A 39 -3.61 4.34 -0.72
C ASN A 39 -2.77 4.57 -1.99
N PRO A 40 -2.57 3.54 -2.84
CA PRO A 40 -3.10 2.16 -2.80
C PRO A 40 -2.67 1.37 -1.56
N MET A 41 -3.54 0.49 -1.08
CA MET A 41 -3.37 -0.21 0.20
C MET A 41 -2.32 -1.33 0.12
N ASN A 42 -1.30 -1.27 0.95
CA ASN A 42 -0.41 -2.38 1.25
C ASN A 42 -0.86 -3.02 2.58
N PRO A 43 -1.13 -4.35 2.65
CA PRO A 43 -0.72 -5.40 1.70
C PRO A 43 -1.77 -5.78 0.64
N VAL A 44 -3.00 -5.31 0.72
CA VAL A 44 -4.17 -5.86 0.04
C VAL A 44 -4.33 -5.41 -1.42
N GLY A 45 -3.62 -4.36 -1.85
CA GLY A 45 -3.60 -3.89 -3.23
C GLY A 45 -4.86 -3.14 -3.69
N SER A 46 -5.77 -2.78 -2.80
CA SER A 46 -6.98 -2.03 -3.15
C SER A 46 -6.70 -0.54 -3.38
N VAL A 47 -7.49 0.07 -4.25
CA VAL A 47 -7.49 1.51 -4.52
C VAL A 47 -8.81 2.10 -4.05
N LEU A 48 -8.75 3.16 -3.24
CA LEU A 48 -9.94 3.83 -2.73
C LEU A 48 -10.68 4.60 -3.82
N THR A 49 -11.99 4.53 -3.77
CA THR A 49 -12.89 5.31 -4.61
C THR A 49 -13.01 6.75 -4.11
N LYS A 50 -13.52 7.64 -4.97
CA LYS A 50 -13.80 9.02 -4.55
C LYS A 50 -14.77 9.08 -3.36
N ALA A 51 -15.82 8.26 -3.36
CA ALA A 51 -16.80 8.22 -2.27
C ALA A 51 -16.16 7.81 -0.92
N GLU A 52 -15.25 6.85 -0.94
CA GLU A 52 -14.50 6.45 0.27
C GLU A 52 -13.57 7.56 0.76
N LEU A 53 -12.89 8.26 -0.15
CA LEU A 53 -12.04 9.41 0.20
C LEU A 53 -12.87 10.59 0.76
N ASP A 54 -14.04 10.86 0.17
CA ASP A 54 -14.95 11.87 0.69
C ASP A 54 -15.44 11.52 2.11
N ARG A 55 -15.73 10.24 2.36
CA ARG A 55 -16.13 9.77 3.70
C ARG A 55 -14.99 9.89 4.72
N ILE A 56 -13.76 9.57 4.35
CA ILE A 56 -12.58 9.80 5.18
C ILE A 56 -12.47 11.30 5.53
N ALA A 57 -12.68 12.18 4.53
CA ALA A 57 -12.63 13.61 4.71
C ALA A 57 -13.66 14.12 5.72
N GLU A 58 -14.90 13.65 5.61
CA GLU A 58 -15.97 13.98 6.55
C GLU A 58 -15.61 13.57 7.97
N ILE A 59 -15.17 12.32 8.17
CA ILE A 59 -14.81 11.77 9.49
C ILE A 59 -13.64 12.56 10.10
N CYS A 60 -12.56 12.74 9.34
CA CYS A 60 -11.36 13.43 9.82
C CYS A 60 -11.65 14.90 10.18
N ASN A 61 -12.40 15.62 9.34
CA ASN A 61 -12.74 17.02 9.58
C ASN A 61 -13.69 17.19 10.78
N ALA A 62 -14.71 16.32 10.90
CA ALA A 62 -15.65 16.38 12.03
C ALA A 62 -14.96 16.19 13.39
N ASN A 63 -13.88 15.42 13.43
CA ASN A 63 -13.15 15.07 14.63
C ASN A 63 -11.81 15.82 14.81
N ASN A 64 -11.48 16.74 13.89
CA ASN A 64 -10.21 17.47 13.87
C ASN A 64 -8.98 16.55 13.84
N VAL A 65 -9.08 15.42 13.15
CA VAL A 65 -8.01 14.46 12.90
C VAL A 65 -7.25 14.86 11.64
N LYS A 66 -5.93 14.88 11.68
CA LYS A 66 -5.09 15.12 10.50
C LYS A 66 -4.97 13.85 9.69
N LEU A 67 -4.96 13.97 8.35
CA LEU A 67 -4.69 12.86 7.46
C LEU A 67 -3.22 12.86 7.02
N CYS A 68 -2.54 11.74 7.21
CA CYS A 68 -1.27 11.45 6.53
C CYS A 68 -1.52 10.35 5.50
N SER A 69 -1.55 10.70 4.22
CA SER A 69 -1.78 9.75 3.13
C SER A 69 -0.45 9.30 2.54
N ASP A 70 -0.12 8.01 2.72
CA ASP A 70 0.99 7.36 2.05
C ASP A 70 0.54 6.87 0.67
N GLU A 71 0.97 7.59 -0.36
CA GLU A 71 0.60 7.35 -1.75
C GLU A 71 1.76 6.82 -2.60
N ILE A 72 2.75 6.20 -1.96
CA ILE A 72 3.97 5.71 -2.61
C ILE A 72 3.70 4.70 -3.73
N HIS A 73 2.55 4.06 -3.75
CA HIS A 73 2.11 3.09 -4.77
C HIS A 73 1.18 3.70 -5.84
N CYS A 74 0.96 5.00 -5.86
CA CYS A 74 -0.05 5.67 -6.71
C CYS A 74 0.13 5.41 -8.23
N ASP A 75 1.35 5.23 -8.70
CA ASP A 75 1.66 4.97 -10.10
C ASP A 75 1.66 3.46 -10.46
N LEU A 76 1.34 2.58 -9.50
CA LEU A 76 1.32 1.12 -9.70
C LEU A 76 -0.12 0.58 -9.79
N ILE A 77 -0.96 1.26 -10.57
CA ILE A 77 -2.34 0.83 -10.82
C ILE A 77 -2.34 -0.25 -11.89
N LEU A 78 -2.78 -1.45 -11.53
CA LEU A 78 -2.78 -2.62 -12.40
C LEU A 78 -4.15 -2.90 -13.03
N GLU A 79 -5.23 -2.57 -12.33
CA GLU A 79 -6.59 -2.83 -12.83
C GLU A 79 -6.99 -1.77 -13.85
N GLU A 80 -7.43 -2.23 -15.03
CA GLU A 80 -7.87 -1.35 -16.12
C GLU A 80 -9.11 -0.56 -15.73
N GLY A 81 -9.14 0.72 -16.09
CA GLY A 81 -10.23 1.63 -15.77
C GLY A 81 -10.19 2.21 -14.35
N LYS A 82 -9.30 1.72 -13.47
CA LYS A 82 -9.07 2.36 -12.16
C LYS A 82 -8.00 3.43 -12.25
N GLN A 83 -8.15 4.44 -11.41
CA GLN A 83 -7.19 5.53 -11.27
C GLN A 83 -6.97 5.83 -9.80
N HIS A 84 -5.75 6.18 -9.45
CA HIS A 84 -5.46 6.74 -8.15
C HIS A 84 -6.01 8.16 -8.03
N ILE A 85 -6.67 8.44 -6.92
CA ILE A 85 -7.16 9.77 -6.57
C ILE A 85 -6.38 10.22 -5.33
N PRO A 86 -5.56 11.28 -5.43
CA PRO A 86 -4.84 11.77 -4.27
C PRO A 86 -5.79 12.27 -3.19
N ALA A 87 -5.64 11.76 -1.97
CA ALA A 87 -6.55 12.05 -0.86
C ALA A 87 -6.62 13.54 -0.50
N GLY A 88 -5.51 14.28 -0.68
CA GLY A 88 -5.43 15.71 -0.40
C GLY A 88 -5.97 16.63 -1.50
N ARG A 89 -6.33 16.11 -2.69
CA ARG A 89 -6.71 16.94 -3.85
C ARG A 89 -8.21 17.16 -3.98
N GLU A 90 -8.99 16.10 -3.81
CA GLU A 90 -10.40 16.07 -4.19
C GLU A 90 -11.35 16.33 -3.01
N SER A 91 -10.83 16.42 -1.81
CA SER A 91 -11.62 16.55 -0.60
C SER A 91 -11.32 17.86 0.11
N ASN A 92 -12.23 18.26 1.00
CA ASN A 92 -12.01 19.35 1.97
C ASN A 92 -10.87 19.04 2.96
N LEU A 93 -10.09 17.99 2.70
CA LEU A 93 -8.93 17.58 3.50
C LEU A 93 -7.62 18.28 3.13
N ALA A 94 -7.54 19.02 2.03
CA ALA A 94 -6.29 19.63 1.59
C ALA A 94 -5.59 20.43 2.71
N GLU A 95 -6.35 21.21 3.48
CA GLU A 95 -5.84 22.01 4.60
C GLU A 95 -5.48 21.17 5.85
N ASN A 96 -5.94 19.91 5.90
CA ASN A 96 -5.74 19.00 7.03
C ASN A 96 -4.90 17.76 6.67
N SER A 97 -4.24 17.76 5.49
CA SER A 97 -3.54 16.58 5.00
C SER A 97 -2.06 16.80 4.76
N VAL A 98 -1.34 15.67 4.86
CA VAL A 98 0.03 15.47 4.40
C VAL A 98 0.00 14.31 3.42
N THR A 99 0.36 14.52 2.15
CA THR A 99 0.51 13.45 1.17
C THR A 99 1.98 13.11 1.02
N LEU A 100 2.32 11.85 1.25
CA LEU A 100 3.69 11.33 1.13
C LEU A 100 3.84 10.56 -0.17
N MET A 101 4.88 10.87 -0.94
CA MET A 101 5.14 10.29 -2.25
C MET A 101 6.62 10.02 -2.48
N ALA A 102 6.91 9.05 -3.33
CA ALA A 102 8.25 8.79 -3.82
C ALA A 102 8.23 8.04 -5.16
N ALA A 103 9.24 8.23 -5.98
CA ALA A 103 9.48 7.44 -7.19
C ALA A 103 9.97 6.00 -6.88
N SER A 104 10.33 5.74 -5.64
CA SER A 104 11.10 4.56 -5.23
C SER A 104 10.42 3.22 -5.50
N LYS A 105 9.11 3.12 -5.31
CA LYS A 105 8.38 1.86 -5.55
C LYS A 105 8.11 1.63 -7.02
N THR A 106 7.61 2.64 -7.70
CA THR A 106 7.28 2.56 -9.13
C THR A 106 8.52 2.32 -9.99
N PHE A 107 9.61 3.04 -9.73
CA PHE A 107 10.81 3.01 -10.58
C PHE A 107 11.96 2.19 -9.97
N ASN A 108 11.70 1.41 -8.92
CA ASN A 108 12.69 0.52 -8.28
C ASN A 108 13.99 1.22 -7.85
N ILE A 109 13.87 2.42 -7.31
CA ILE A 109 15.00 3.25 -6.86
C ILE A 109 15.00 3.51 -5.34
N ALA A 110 14.46 2.59 -4.55
CA ALA A 110 14.35 2.73 -3.10
C ALA A 110 15.71 2.98 -2.40
N GLY A 111 16.79 2.36 -2.90
CA GLY A 111 18.15 2.54 -2.38
C GLY A 111 18.70 3.96 -2.47
N LEU A 112 18.06 4.85 -3.23
CA LEU A 112 18.46 6.26 -3.34
C LEU A 112 17.80 7.17 -2.28
N GLY A 113 16.88 6.64 -1.47
CA GLY A 113 16.37 7.28 -0.26
C GLY A 113 15.74 8.66 -0.48
N THR A 114 14.93 8.83 -1.54
CA THR A 114 14.31 10.11 -1.86
C THR A 114 12.78 9.99 -1.82
N SER A 115 12.15 10.86 -1.02
CA SER A 115 10.70 11.04 -0.95
C SER A 115 10.37 12.52 -0.81
N PHE A 116 9.11 12.86 -0.97
CA PHE A 116 8.62 14.22 -0.78
C PHE A 116 7.23 14.22 -0.16
N ALA A 117 6.90 15.32 0.51
CA ALA A 117 5.59 15.55 1.10
C ALA A 117 4.90 16.74 0.42
N ILE A 118 3.63 16.58 0.10
CA ILE A 118 2.75 17.66 -0.38
C ILE A 118 1.87 18.07 0.78
N ILE A 119 2.05 19.31 1.25
CA ILE A 119 1.35 19.85 2.42
C ILE A 119 0.84 21.26 2.03
N PRO A 120 -0.41 21.41 1.58
CA PRO A 120 -0.96 22.71 1.18
C PRO A 120 -0.97 23.74 2.31
N ASN A 121 -1.43 23.34 3.49
CA ASN A 121 -1.50 24.19 4.67
C ASN A 121 -0.10 24.65 5.11
N ARG A 122 0.13 25.96 5.10
CA ARG A 122 1.42 26.57 5.45
C ARG A 122 1.84 26.27 6.89
N GLN A 123 0.90 26.33 7.84
CA GLN A 123 1.22 26.13 9.26
C GLN A 123 1.57 24.67 9.52
N LEU A 124 0.79 23.74 8.95
CA LEU A 124 1.07 22.31 9.03
C LEU A 124 2.42 21.97 8.38
N ARG A 125 2.70 22.55 7.21
CA ARG A 125 4.00 22.36 6.53
C ARG A 125 5.17 22.86 7.36
N GLN A 126 5.04 24.03 8.01
CA GLN A 126 6.09 24.56 8.89
C GLN A 126 6.30 23.66 10.11
N ALA A 127 5.21 23.18 10.74
CA ALA A 127 5.28 22.25 11.87
C ALA A 127 5.96 20.94 11.47
N PHE A 128 5.59 20.37 10.31
CA PHE A 128 6.21 19.17 9.75
C PHE A 128 7.71 19.38 9.50
N THR A 129 8.09 20.49 8.86
CA THR A 129 9.50 20.79 8.57
C THR A 129 10.31 20.97 9.86
N ASN A 130 9.76 21.66 10.86
CA ASN A 130 10.43 21.86 12.15
C ASN A 130 10.64 20.53 12.89
N ALA A 131 9.63 19.64 12.87
CA ALA A 131 9.72 18.34 13.50
C ALA A 131 10.72 17.40 12.79
N ALA A 132 10.85 17.52 11.48
CA ALA A 132 11.79 16.74 10.68
C ALA A 132 13.26 17.23 10.83
N ALA A 133 13.47 18.48 11.23
CA ALA A 133 14.79 19.08 11.31
C ALA A 133 15.73 18.34 12.27
N GLY A 134 16.89 17.94 11.78
CA GLY A 134 17.89 17.20 12.55
C GLY A 134 17.61 15.71 12.76
N ILE A 135 16.43 15.22 12.35
CA ILE A 135 16.02 13.80 12.44
C ILE A 135 16.02 13.16 11.05
N VAL A 136 15.41 13.84 10.08
CA VAL A 136 15.32 13.33 8.70
C VAL A 136 16.59 13.75 7.94
N PRO A 137 17.34 12.80 7.37
CA PRO A 137 18.54 13.11 6.60
C PRO A 137 18.20 13.86 5.31
N TRP A 138 19.16 14.66 4.83
CA TRP A 138 19.03 15.34 3.55
C TRP A 138 19.02 14.30 2.41
N VAL A 139 18.17 14.56 1.39
CA VAL A 139 18.17 13.75 0.16
C VAL A 139 19.50 13.92 -0.58
N THR A 140 19.96 12.83 -1.20
CA THR A 140 21.21 12.85 -1.96
C THR A 140 21.00 13.50 -3.34
N VAL A 141 22.05 14.07 -3.92
CA VAL A 141 22.03 14.60 -5.29
C VAL A 141 21.63 13.53 -6.30
N LEU A 142 22.13 12.28 -6.11
CA LEU A 142 21.75 11.15 -6.97
C LEU A 142 20.28 10.81 -6.85
N GLY A 143 19.72 10.84 -5.64
CA GLY A 143 18.30 10.60 -5.41
C GLY A 143 17.41 11.65 -6.07
N LEU A 144 17.79 12.93 -5.99
CA LEU A 144 17.08 14.01 -6.68
C LEU A 144 17.14 13.87 -8.20
N ALA A 145 18.32 13.59 -8.75
CA ALA A 145 18.50 13.39 -10.19
C ALA A 145 17.70 12.19 -10.70
N ALA A 146 17.74 11.05 -9.99
CA ALA A 146 17.00 9.85 -10.35
C ALA A 146 15.47 10.06 -10.26
N THR A 147 14.99 10.70 -9.18
CA THR A 147 13.55 11.02 -9.04
C THR A 147 13.07 11.94 -10.16
N LYS A 148 13.86 12.97 -10.51
CA LYS A 148 13.53 13.84 -11.63
C LYS A 148 13.46 13.05 -12.95
N ALA A 149 14.47 12.23 -13.24
CA ALA A 149 14.51 11.42 -14.46
C ALA A 149 13.32 10.44 -14.51
N ALA A 150 13.03 9.75 -13.41
CA ALA A 150 11.92 8.83 -13.27
C ALA A 150 10.59 9.47 -13.70
N PHE A 151 10.27 10.64 -13.16
CA PHE A 151 9.00 11.33 -13.43
C PHE A 151 8.97 12.11 -14.76
N THR A 152 10.09 12.31 -15.45
CA THR A 152 10.10 13.13 -16.67
C THR A 152 10.59 12.43 -17.92
N GLN A 153 11.15 11.21 -17.80
CA GLN A 153 11.83 10.54 -18.93
C GLN A 153 11.55 9.03 -18.99
N CYS A 154 10.77 8.46 -18.08
CA CYS A 154 10.59 7.01 -17.97
C CYS A 154 9.15 6.53 -18.22
N ASP A 155 8.32 7.32 -18.92
CA ASP A 155 6.91 6.99 -19.18
C ASP A 155 6.76 5.66 -19.94
N GLU A 156 7.53 5.46 -21.00
CA GLU A 156 7.48 4.23 -21.80
C GLU A 156 7.88 3.00 -20.96
N TRP A 157 8.97 3.12 -20.21
CA TRP A 157 9.42 2.07 -19.29
C TRP A 157 8.35 1.73 -18.26
N HIS A 158 7.71 2.75 -17.69
CA HIS A 158 6.62 2.58 -16.70
C HIS A 158 5.43 1.84 -17.31
N GLN A 159 5.00 2.15 -18.51
CA GLN A 159 3.91 1.44 -19.19
C GLN A 159 4.26 -0.04 -19.46
N GLN A 160 5.49 -0.31 -19.88
CA GLN A 160 5.98 -1.68 -20.05
C GLN A 160 6.01 -2.43 -18.73
N GLN A 161 6.47 -1.78 -17.64
CA GLN A 161 6.46 -2.35 -16.31
C GLN A 161 5.05 -2.70 -15.84
N LEU A 162 4.08 -1.79 -16.01
CA LEU A 162 2.68 -2.06 -15.62
C LEU A 162 2.11 -3.27 -16.36
N THR A 163 2.39 -3.40 -17.64
CA THR A 163 2.00 -4.56 -18.44
C THR A 163 2.59 -5.85 -17.87
N TYR A 164 3.89 -5.84 -17.59
CA TYR A 164 4.59 -6.98 -17.00
C TYR A 164 4.06 -7.37 -15.61
N LEU A 165 3.79 -6.38 -14.77
CA LEU A 165 3.24 -6.60 -13.43
C LEU A 165 1.79 -7.13 -13.47
N ARG A 166 0.97 -6.70 -14.44
CA ARG A 166 -0.37 -7.27 -14.66
C ARG A 166 -0.30 -8.78 -14.97
N GLU A 167 0.60 -9.17 -15.85
CA GLU A 167 0.79 -10.58 -16.19
C GLU A 167 1.28 -11.40 -14.98
N ASN A 168 2.21 -10.86 -14.20
CA ASN A 168 2.68 -11.49 -12.97
C ASN A 168 1.55 -11.61 -11.94
N ARG A 169 0.78 -10.54 -11.71
CA ARG A 169 -0.39 -10.53 -10.82
C ARG A 169 -1.38 -11.63 -11.19
N ASP A 170 -1.74 -11.70 -12.47
CA ASP A 170 -2.73 -12.64 -12.97
C ASP A 170 -2.21 -14.09 -12.85
N MET A 171 -0.92 -14.31 -13.05
CA MET A 171 -0.28 -15.61 -12.80
C MET A 171 -0.40 -16.02 -11.33
N VAL A 172 -0.06 -15.11 -10.39
CA VAL A 172 -0.18 -15.38 -8.94
C VAL A 172 -1.65 -15.64 -8.57
N PHE A 173 -2.56 -14.78 -9.00
CA PHE A 173 -3.99 -14.91 -8.72
C PHE A 173 -4.54 -16.25 -9.16
N ASN A 174 -4.26 -16.64 -10.41
CA ASN A 174 -4.75 -17.92 -10.95
C ASN A 174 -4.12 -19.12 -10.24
N THR A 175 -2.83 -19.09 -9.95
CA THR A 175 -2.15 -20.23 -9.33
C THR A 175 -2.56 -20.37 -7.87
N VAL A 176 -2.52 -19.32 -7.09
CA VAL A 176 -2.85 -19.34 -5.64
C VAL A 176 -4.28 -19.82 -5.41
N ASN A 177 -5.26 -19.32 -6.19
CA ASN A 177 -6.65 -19.74 -6.03
C ASN A 177 -6.96 -21.18 -6.52
N ASN A 178 -5.98 -21.86 -7.14
CA ASN A 178 -6.06 -23.27 -7.49
C ASN A 178 -5.31 -24.19 -6.50
N ILE A 179 -4.72 -23.63 -5.44
CA ILE A 179 -4.08 -24.41 -4.37
C ILE A 179 -5.09 -24.57 -3.23
N ASP A 180 -5.36 -25.82 -2.84
CA ASP A 180 -6.27 -26.11 -1.74
C ASP A 180 -5.80 -25.43 -0.44
N GLY A 181 -6.70 -24.73 0.21
CA GLY A 181 -6.42 -24.02 1.45
C GLY A 181 -5.87 -22.60 1.29
N LEU A 182 -5.56 -22.15 0.06
CA LEU A 182 -5.15 -20.79 -0.23
C LEU A 182 -6.25 -20.01 -0.97
N LYS A 183 -6.35 -18.72 -0.68
CA LYS A 183 -7.24 -17.79 -1.40
C LYS A 183 -6.62 -16.41 -1.48
N MET A 184 -6.92 -15.66 -2.52
CA MET A 184 -6.60 -14.23 -2.59
C MET A 184 -7.62 -13.49 -3.44
N LEU A 185 -7.81 -12.21 -3.15
CA LEU A 185 -8.51 -11.29 -4.04
C LEU A 185 -7.51 -10.72 -5.07
N LYS A 186 -8.02 -10.37 -6.25
CA LYS A 186 -7.19 -9.75 -7.28
C LYS A 186 -6.83 -8.33 -6.87
N ALA A 187 -5.53 -8.03 -6.81
CA ALA A 187 -5.05 -6.71 -6.43
C ALA A 187 -5.32 -5.69 -7.56
N ASP A 188 -5.88 -4.53 -7.21
CA ASP A 188 -6.06 -3.41 -8.15
C ASP A 188 -4.74 -2.71 -8.48
N ALA A 189 -3.82 -2.72 -7.52
CA ALA A 189 -2.57 -1.95 -7.56
C ALA A 189 -1.46 -2.64 -6.79
N THR A 190 -0.28 -2.06 -6.80
CA THR A 190 0.96 -2.54 -6.18
C THR A 190 1.58 -3.71 -6.94
N PHE A 191 2.64 -4.28 -6.39
CA PHE A 191 3.25 -5.55 -6.86
C PHE A 191 3.20 -6.62 -5.76
N LEU A 192 2.16 -6.56 -4.91
CA LEU A 192 1.99 -7.37 -3.71
C LEU A 192 0.72 -8.20 -3.82
N ALA A 193 0.83 -9.48 -3.51
CA ALA A 193 -0.27 -10.42 -3.40
C ALA A 193 -0.51 -10.73 -1.92
N TRP A 194 -1.72 -10.53 -1.45
CA TRP A 194 -2.16 -10.83 -0.10
C TRP A 194 -2.92 -12.15 -0.10
N VAL A 195 -2.34 -13.16 0.52
CA VAL A 195 -2.82 -14.54 0.46
C VAL A 195 -3.39 -14.96 1.81
N ASP A 196 -4.65 -15.33 1.82
CA ASP A 196 -5.32 -16.01 2.91
C ASP A 196 -4.97 -17.50 2.84
N ALA A 197 -4.35 -18.01 3.89
CA ALA A 197 -3.92 -19.38 4.06
C ALA A 197 -4.67 -20.10 5.23
N SER A 198 -5.74 -19.51 5.71
CA SER A 198 -6.55 -20.07 6.81
C SER A 198 -7.10 -21.46 6.51
N GLY A 199 -7.32 -21.75 5.22
CA GLY A 199 -7.81 -23.06 4.78
C GLY A 199 -6.78 -24.18 4.81
N LEU A 200 -5.47 -23.89 5.04
CA LEU A 200 -4.43 -24.93 5.17
C LEU A 200 -4.53 -25.73 6.46
N GLY A 201 -5.13 -25.19 7.52
CA GLY A 201 -5.21 -25.82 8.82
C GLY A 201 -3.87 -26.03 9.52
N VAL A 202 -2.85 -25.23 9.19
CA VAL A 202 -1.51 -25.27 9.81
C VAL A 202 -1.41 -24.25 10.94
N GLU A 203 -0.63 -24.56 11.98
CA GLU A 203 -0.43 -23.62 13.11
C GLU A 203 0.40 -22.40 12.72
N ASN A 204 1.37 -22.56 11.82
CA ASN A 204 2.29 -21.49 11.40
C ASN A 204 2.40 -21.45 9.88
N VAL A 205 1.69 -20.51 9.28
CA VAL A 205 1.65 -20.29 7.82
C VAL A 205 3.01 -19.86 7.27
N GLN A 206 3.78 -19.07 8.02
CA GLN A 206 5.11 -18.65 7.61
C GLN A 206 6.06 -19.85 7.52
N GLN A 207 6.07 -20.69 8.54
CA GLN A 207 6.89 -21.90 8.55
C GLN A 207 6.49 -22.86 7.41
N TRP A 208 5.21 -23.04 7.16
CA TRP A 208 4.72 -23.86 6.04
C TRP A 208 5.27 -23.38 4.69
N ALA A 209 5.31 -22.06 4.46
CA ALA A 209 5.87 -21.51 3.22
C ALA A 209 7.41 -21.68 3.15
N GLU A 210 8.11 -21.48 4.28
CA GLU A 210 9.55 -21.62 4.38
C GLU A 210 10.02 -23.07 4.15
N GLU A 211 9.27 -24.06 4.64
CA GLU A 211 9.51 -25.49 4.40
C GLU A 211 9.41 -25.86 2.91
N LYS A 212 8.60 -25.10 2.14
CA LYS A 212 8.54 -25.20 0.67
C LYS A 212 9.64 -24.38 -0.05
N GLY A 213 10.52 -23.72 0.72
CA GLY A 213 11.58 -22.87 0.19
C GLY A 213 11.08 -21.52 -0.35
N VAL A 214 9.95 -21.03 0.17
CA VAL A 214 9.40 -19.72 -0.16
C VAL A 214 9.42 -18.85 1.09
N GLY A 215 10.05 -17.66 1.01
CA GLY A 215 10.15 -16.71 2.12
C GLY A 215 9.22 -15.50 1.92
N PRO A 216 7.91 -15.60 2.14
CA PRO A 216 6.99 -14.48 2.04
C PRO A 216 7.13 -13.54 3.24
N SER A 217 6.53 -12.34 3.14
CA SER A 217 6.36 -11.51 4.34
C SER A 217 5.27 -12.10 5.22
N PRO A 218 5.52 -12.31 6.53
CA PRO A 218 4.56 -12.93 7.43
C PRO A 218 3.33 -12.03 7.65
N GLY A 219 2.15 -12.64 7.66
CA GLY A 219 0.90 -11.91 7.86
C GLY A 219 0.75 -11.32 9.25
N ILE A 220 1.46 -11.86 10.24
CA ILE A 220 1.46 -11.31 11.61
C ILE A 220 1.96 -9.86 11.65
N ASP A 221 2.85 -9.45 10.74
CA ASP A 221 3.30 -8.06 10.61
C ASP A 221 2.16 -7.11 10.18
N PHE A 222 1.04 -7.69 9.70
CA PHE A 222 -0.19 -7.00 9.28
C PHE A 222 -1.39 -7.44 10.13
N HIS A 223 -1.16 -7.95 11.34
CA HIS A 223 -2.18 -8.43 12.29
C HIS A 223 -3.07 -9.57 11.77
N LYS A 224 -2.55 -10.38 10.81
CA LYS A 224 -3.23 -11.53 10.19
C LYS A 224 -2.30 -12.74 10.11
N ALA A 225 -2.16 -13.47 11.22
CA ALA A 225 -1.24 -14.61 11.32
C ALA A 225 -1.56 -15.76 10.36
N ASP A 226 -2.80 -15.87 9.90
CA ASP A 226 -3.30 -16.84 8.92
C ASP A 226 -3.11 -16.42 7.46
N HIS A 227 -2.39 -15.31 7.22
CA HIS A 227 -2.09 -14.78 5.88
C HIS A 227 -0.59 -14.65 5.66
N PHE A 228 -0.20 -14.43 4.39
CA PHE A 228 1.16 -14.00 4.01
C PHE A 228 1.12 -13.11 2.77
N ARG A 229 2.20 -12.35 2.55
CA ARG A 229 2.32 -11.44 1.42
C ARG A 229 3.45 -11.88 0.49
N ILE A 230 3.12 -12.08 -0.80
CA ILE A 230 4.10 -12.35 -1.86
C ILE A 230 4.38 -11.05 -2.63
N ASN A 231 5.66 -10.77 -2.90
CA ASN A 231 6.06 -9.74 -3.84
C ASN A 231 6.20 -10.39 -5.24
N PHE A 232 5.36 -9.99 -6.20
CA PHE A 232 5.43 -10.47 -7.59
C PHE A 232 6.15 -9.51 -8.54
N GLY A 233 6.77 -8.47 -8.03
CA GLY A 233 7.66 -7.55 -8.77
C GLY A 233 9.04 -8.16 -9.03
N CYS A 234 9.07 -9.38 -9.58
CA CYS A 234 10.28 -10.13 -9.90
C CYS A 234 10.22 -10.71 -11.31
N SER A 235 11.27 -11.42 -11.75
CA SER A 235 11.26 -12.08 -13.06
C SER A 235 10.20 -13.19 -13.11
N LYS A 236 9.59 -13.41 -14.30
CA LYS A 236 8.60 -14.49 -14.50
C LYS A 236 9.15 -15.87 -14.12
N ALA A 237 10.41 -16.14 -14.43
CA ALA A 237 11.04 -17.40 -14.10
C ALA A 237 11.11 -17.63 -12.57
N MET A 238 11.48 -16.60 -11.81
CA MET A 238 11.48 -16.67 -10.34
C MET A 238 10.07 -16.82 -9.79
N LEU A 239 9.11 -16.09 -10.33
CA LEU A 239 7.72 -16.16 -9.90
C LEU A 239 7.13 -17.56 -10.16
N GLN A 240 7.40 -18.16 -11.32
CA GLN A 240 6.98 -19.52 -11.67
C GLN A 240 7.57 -20.54 -10.69
N ASP A 241 8.86 -20.45 -10.35
CA ASP A 241 9.49 -21.33 -9.35
C ASP A 241 8.82 -21.21 -7.97
N ILE A 242 8.57 -19.97 -7.50
CA ILE A 242 7.86 -19.70 -6.24
C ILE A 242 6.46 -20.38 -6.25
N LEU A 243 5.70 -20.16 -7.30
CA LEU A 243 4.34 -20.68 -7.40
C LEU A 243 4.31 -22.21 -7.53
N GLN A 244 5.27 -22.79 -8.22
CA GLN A 244 5.42 -24.26 -8.30
C GLN A 244 5.74 -24.88 -6.94
N ARG A 245 6.60 -24.22 -6.14
CA ARG A 245 6.92 -24.67 -4.79
C ARG A 245 5.71 -24.58 -3.85
N LEU A 246 4.94 -23.52 -3.93
CA LEU A 246 3.71 -23.39 -3.12
C LEU A 246 2.68 -24.47 -3.47
N ALA A 247 2.61 -24.89 -4.73
CA ALA A 247 1.66 -25.89 -5.22
C ALA A 247 2.11 -27.35 -4.98
N SER A 248 3.36 -27.59 -4.59
CA SER A 248 3.90 -28.94 -4.29
C SER A 248 3.56 -29.34 -2.85
#